data_cb47ff766b8d730bd7fb0d3f085f84a3
#
_entry.id   cb47ff766b8d730bd7fb0d3f085f84a3
#
_cell.length_a   1.000
_cell.length_b   1.000
_cell.length_c   1.000
_cell.angle_alpha   90.00
_cell.angle_beta   90.00
_cell.angle_gamma   90.00
#
_symmetry.space_group_name_H-M   'P 1'
#
loop_
_entity.id
_entity.type
_entity.pdbx_description
1 polymer ?
#
loop_
_entity_poly.entity_id
_entity_poly.type
_entity_poly.pdbx_seq_one_letter_code
_entity_poly.pdbx_strand_id
1 'polypeptide(L)'
;MKQKSLITAALITAALMLPVSANSIELGSNAEKVTTTISAVGDKKPVIDGKIDDGEYAPISFSKDDLMYLGYDDARLAEMKDTDVKIYASYDAENVYIGVVVSTPDFVQKATSGNDMWQNYCIQLCGAAADETDPGSRAELGYARNSETGELLFANWSSGYLDGYAADTTGKDFAVVTKNGVTTYEVAMPAAAFGADSLKEGGKIGLDITMVFSDDNGPAVIEWAQGCYVAKDSTVFAKVTLGEPMKAPAAVSDDASDDTSAATADTFSVCLAALAMSAAALALRKKH
;
A
#
# COMPACT_ATOMS: atom_id res chain seq x y z
N MET A 1 -15.97 -10.32 -54.52
CA MET A 1 -15.20 -9.20 -53.90
C MET A 1 -15.79 -8.94 -52.52
N LYS A 2 -15.10 -9.39 -51.47
CA LYS A 2 -15.53 -9.18 -50.08
C LYS A 2 -14.82 -7.94 -49.52
N GLN A 3 -15.56 -6.89 -49.25
CA GLN A 3 -15.11 -5.67 -48.66
C GLN A 3 -14.84 -5.92 -47.16
N LYS A 4 -13.58 -5.84 -46.76
CA LYS A 4 -13.19 -5.87 -45.33
C LYS A 4 -13.38 -4.48 -44.78
N SER A 5 -14.37 -4.34 -43.90
CA SER A 5 -14.58 -3.14 -43.10
C SER A 5 -13.49 -3.06 -42.04
N LEU A 6 -12.60 -2.08 -42.14
CA LEU A 6 -11.69 -1.68 -41.05
C LEU A 6 -12.52 -0.89 -40.03
N ILE A 7 -12.74 -1.49 -38.88
CA ILE A 7 -13.22 -0.76 -37.72
C ILE A 7 -11.99 -0.16 -37.05
N THR A 8 -11.80 1.15 -37.24
CA THR A 8 -10.81 1.93 -36.52
C THR A 8 -11.35 2.15 -35.12
N ALA A 9 -10.81 1.45 -34.15
CA ALA A 9 -11.08 1.73 -32.73
C ALA A 9 -10.46 3.09 -32.40
N ALA A 10 -11.31 4.11 -32.21
CA ALA A 10 -10.88 5.37 -31.64
C ALA A 10 -10.71 5.18 -30.13
N LEU A 11 -9.47 5.19 -29.67
CA LEU A 11 -9.14 5.38 -28.26
C LEU A 11 -9.72 6.75 -27.84
N ILE A 12 -10.80 6.72 -27.09
CA ILE A 12 -11.27 7.90 -26.36
C ILE A 12 -10.45 7.94 -25.06
N THR A 13 -9.29 8.57 -25.14
CA THR A 13 -8.56 9.03 -23.96
C THR A 13 -9.34 10.24 -23.44
N ALA A 14 -10.25 10.02 -22.50
CA ALA A 14 -10.82 11.10 -21.70
C ALA A 14 -9.76 11.56 -20.70
N ALA A 15 -8.75 12.27 -21.18
CA ALA A 15 -7.90 13.08 -20.33
C ALA A 15 -8.79 14.22 -19.81
N LEU A 16 -9.16 14.19 -18.54
CA LEU A 16 -9.63 15.36 -17.82
C LEU A 16 -8.48 16.37 -17.87
N MET A 17 -8.57 17.30 -18.83
CA MET A 17 -7.68 18.46 -18.87
C MET A 17 -8.15 19.44 -17.78
N LEU A 18 -7.66 19.22 -16.57
CA LEU A 18 -7.52 20.30 -15.60
C LEU A 18 -6.35 21.18 -16.09
N PRO A 19 -6.35 22.52 -15.84
CA PRO A 19 -5.21 23.36 -16.15
C PRO A 19 -4.05 22.91 -15.28
N VAL A 20 -3.12 22.19 -15.87
CA VAL A 20 -2.00 21.54 -15.24
C VAL A 20 -0.91 22.58 -15.03
N SER A 21 -0.68 23.06 -13.80
CA SER A 21 0.69 23.27 -13.36
C SER A 21 1.41 21.93 -13.60
N ALA A 22 2.56 21.96 -14.25
CA ALA A 22 3.22 20.76 -14.74
C ALA A 22 3.41 19.76 -13.57
N ASN A 23 2.62 18.70 -13.54
CA ASN A 23 2.79 17.63 -12.59
C ASN A 23 4.19 17.03 -12.81
N SER A 24 4.99 16.97 -11.77
CA SER A 24 6.28 16.30 -11.79
C SER A 24 6.06 14.82 -11.48
N ILE A 25 6.38 13.96 -12.43
CA ILE A 25 6.31 12.49 -12.29
C ILE A 25 7.72 11.94 -12.35
N GLU A 26 8.07 11.10 -11.40
CA GLU A 26 9.30 10.32 -11.42
C GLU A 26 8.98 8.83 -11.27
N LEU A 27 9.40 8.06 -12.25
CA LEU A 27 9.26 6.62 -12.30
C LEU A 27 10.60 5.99 -11.90
N GLY A 28 10.60 5.16 -10.88
CA GLY A 28 11.76 4.33 -10.52
C GLY A 28 12.12 3.38 -11.65
N SER A 29 13.39 3.04 -11.79
CA SER A 29 13.90 2.23 -12.90
C SER A 29 13.36 0.80 -12.94
N ASN A 30 12.82 0.31 -11.84
CA ASN A 30 12.24 -1.04 -11.70
C ASN A 30 10.72 -1.05 -11.55
N ALA A 31 10.05 0.09 -11.50
CA ALA A 31 8.62 0.16 -11.17
C ALA A 31 7.74 -0.74 -12.06
N GLU A 32 8.07 -0.89 -13.33
CA GLU A 32 7.35 -1.80 -14.27
C GLU A 32 7.77 -3.28 -14.16
N LYS A 33 8.69 -3.62 -13.27
CA LYS A 33 9.30 -4.97 -13.20
C LYS A 33 9.29 -5.53 -11.78
N VAL A 34 8.52 -4.93 -10.91
CA VAL A 34 8.48 -5.35 -9.50
C VAL A 34 7.98 -6.78 -9.40
N THR A 35 8.76 -7.59 -8.70
CA THR A 35 8.40 -8.96 -8.34
C THR A 35 8.64 -9.17 -6.86
N THR A 36 7.75 -9.87 -6.19
CA THR A 36 7.92 -10.21 -4.78
C THR A 36 7.24 -11.54 -4.45
N THR A 37 7.47 -12.03 -3.24
CA THR A 37 6.75 -13.17 -2.68
C THR A 37 6.12 -12.73 -1.38
N ILE A 38 4.83 -13.02 -1.20
CA ILE A 38 4.12 -12.86 0.07
C ILE A 38 3.86 -14.23 0.70
N SER A 39 3.97 -14.32 2.02
CA SER A 39 3.74 -15.57 2.73
C SER A 39 2.26 -15.79 3.01
N ALA A 40 1.84 -17.05 3.04
CA ALA A 40 0.55 -17.37 3.64
C ALA A 40 0.54 -16.99 5.13
N VAL A 41 -0.64 -16.72 5.67
CA VAL A 41 -0.80 -16.49 7.11
C VAL A 41 -0.23 -17.69 7.89
N GLY A 42 0.47 -17.40 8.99
CA GLY A 42 0.97 -18.41 9.90
C GLY A 42 -0.09 -18.79 10.94
N ASP A 43 0.37 -19.01 12.16
CA ASP A 43 -0.50 -19.34 13.29
C ASP A 43 -1.42 -18.17 13.69
N LYS A 44 -1.05 -16.94 13.33
CA LYS A 44 -1.79 -15.72 13.64
C LYS A 44 -2.33 -15.10 12.34
N LYS A 45 -3.65 -15.11 12.19
CA LYS A 45 -4.33 -14.43 11.09
C LYS A 45 -4.40 -12.92 11.38
N PRO A 46 -4.19 -12.04 10.40
CA PRO A 46 -4.35 -10.60 10.58
C PRO A 46 -5.70 -10.20 11.19
N VAL A 47 -5.65 -9.32 12.17
CA VAL A 47 -6.82 -8.67 12.75
C VAL A 47 -6.93 -7.27 12.19
N ILE A 48 -7.99 -6.97 11.48
CA ILE A 48 -8.18 -5.67 10.84
C ILE A 48 -8.59 -4.64 11.91
N ASP A 49 -7.61 -4.00 12.56
CA ASP A 49 -7.85 -3.06 13.68
C ASP A 49 -7.06 -1.73 13.56
N GLY A 50 -6.29 -1.56 12.49
CA GLY A 50 -5.46 -0.39 12.21
C GLY A 50 -4.09 -0.45 12.86
N LYS A 51 -3.60 -1.67 13.16
CA LYS A 51 -2.24 -1.92 13.67
C LYS A 51 -1.59 -3.07 12.93
N ILE A 52 -0.29 -3.01 12.80
CA ILE A 52 0.52 -4.10 12.28
C ILE A 52 1.20 -4.78 13.47
N ASP A 53 0.62 -5.86 13.93
CA ASP A 53 1.15 -6.63 15.05
C ASP A 53 2.15 -7.71 14.56
N ASP A 54 3.09 -8.07 15.44
CA ASP A 54 4.10 -9.07 15.14
C ASP A 54 3.46 -10.43 14.82
N GLY A 55 3.90 -11.02 13.71
CA GLY A 55 3.48 -12.36 13.26
C GLY A 55 2.17 -12.40 12.48
N GLU A 56 1.49 -11.27 12.26
CA GLU A 56 0.29 -11.19 11.42
C GLU A 56 0.63 -11.02 9.94
N TYR A 57 1.69 -10.28 9.67
CA TYR A 57 2.11 -9.93 8.32
C TYR A 57 3.60 -10.18 8.12
N ALA A 58 3.99 -10.43 6.87
CA ALA A 58 5.37 -10.32 6.45
C ALA A 58 5.61 -8.94 5.81
N PRO A 59 6.75 -8.27 6.10
CA PRO A 59 7.10 -7.04 5.41
C PRO A 59 7.44 -7.32 3.95
N ILE A 60 6.98 -6.46 3.04
CA ILE A 60 7.45 -6.44 1.66
C ILE A 60 8.71 -5.57 1.60
N SER A 61 9.82 -6.16 1.17
CA SER A 61 11.05 -5.41 0.90
C SER A 61 10.96 -4.78 -0.48
N PHE A 62 11.22 -3.48 -0.57
CA PHE A 62 11.28 -2.73 -1.81
C PHE A 62 12.35 -1.63 -1.73
N SER A 63 12.76 -1.11 -2.87
CA SER A 63 13.66 0.05 -2.99
C SER A 63 12.91 1.27 -3.52
N LYS A 64 13.53 2.43 -3.46
CA LYS A 64 12.99 3.65 -4.13
C LYS A 64 12.85 3.46 -5.64
N ASP A 65 13.65 2.61 -6.25
CA ASP A 65 13.59 2.28 -7.68
C ASP A 65 12.35 1.43 -8.06
N ASP A 66 11.69 0.84 -7.07
CA ASP A 66 10.46 0.08 -7.26
C ASP A 66 9.20 0.96 -7.18
N LEU A 67 9.37 2.27 -6.92
CA LEU A 67 8.29 3.21 -6.67
C LEU A 67 8.11 4.18 -7.84
N MET A 68 6.87 4.61 -8.04
CA MET A 68 6.53 5.78 -8.84
C MET A 68 6.10 6.91 -7.90
N TYR A 69 6.55 8.12 -8.20
CA TYR A 69 6.22 9.31 -7.45
C TYR A 69 5.56 10.35 -8.35
N LEU A 70 4.56 11.03 -7.84
CA LEU A 70 3.90 12.15 -8.49
C LEU A 70 3.72 13.28 -7.48
N GLY A 71 4.06 14.49 -7.90
CA GLY A 71 3.78 15.73 -7.20
C GLY A 71 3.20 16.77 -8.15
N TYR A 72 2.36 17.67 -7.67
CA TYR A 72 1.83 18.77 -8.47
C TYR A 72 2.91 19.83 -8.79
N ASP A 73 4.04 19.80 -8.08
CA ASP A 73 5.25 20.56 -8.37
C ASP A 73 6.49 19.83 -7.83
N ASP A 74 7.67 20.37 -8.08
CA ASP A 74 8.95 19.77 -7.68
C ASP A 74 9.12 19.69 -6.15
N ALA A 75 8.57 20.63 -5.40
CA ALA A 75 8.63 20.63 -3.94
C ALA A 75 7.79 19.49 -3.37
N ARG A 76 6.57 19.29 -3.89
CA ARG A 76 5.69 18.20 -3.49
C ARG A 76 6.23 16.85 -3.94
N LEU A 77 6.85 16.77 -5.12
CA LEU A 77 7.53 15.55 -5.56
C LEU A 77 8.68 15.17 -4.61
N ALA A 78 9.50 16.16 -4.19
CA ALA A 78 10.58 15.91 -3.24
C ALA A 78 10.05 15.43 -1.88
N GLU A 79 8.93 15.98 -1.40
CA GLU A 79 8.27 15.52 -0.18
C GLU A 79 7.79 14.08 -0.30
N MET A 80 7.17 13.68 -1.43
CA MET A 80 6.77 12.29 -1.66
C MET A 80 7.97 11.35 -1.62
N LYS A 81 9.10 11.72 -2.17
CA LYS A 81 10.34 10.92 -2.16
C LYS A 81 10.97 10.78 -0.76
N ASP A 82 10.73 11.74 0.12
CA ASP A 82 11.20 11.71 1.51
C ASP A 82 10.21 11.04 2.48
N THR A 83 8.99 10.76 2.02
CA THR A 83 7.95 10.12 2.85
C THR A 83 8.34 8.68 3.19
N ASP A 84 8.23 8.34 4.49
CA ASP A 84 8.45 6.98 4.97
C ASP A 84 7.22 6.12 4.68
N VAL A 85 7.45 4.99 4.02
CA VAL A 85 6.44 3.99 3.67
C VAL A 85 6.92 2.60 4.08
N LYS A 86 6.05 1.80 4.68
CA LYS A 86 6.24 0.37 4.91
C LYS A 86 5.02 -0.37 4.40
N ILE A 87 5.25 -1.45 3.68
CA ILE A 87 4.22 -2.30 3.12
C ILE A 87 4.38 -3.70 3.70
N TYR A 88 3.28 -4.29 4.09
CA TYR A 88 3.16 -5.61 4.65
C TYR A 88 2.10 -6.38 3.89
N ALA A 89 2.30 -7.67 3.68
CA ALA A 89 1.26 -8.51 3.11
C ALA A 89 1.38 -9.96 3.57
N SER A 90 0.23 -10.60 3.68
CA SER A 90 0.08 -12.04 3.83
C SER A 90 -1.18 -12.48 3.10
N TYR A 91 -1.41 -13.77 2.95
CA TYR A 91 -2.62 -14.26 2.30
C TYR A 91 -3.14 -15.55 2.97
N ASP A 92 -4.43 -15.79 2.84
CA ASP A 92 -5.05 -17.11 3.03
C ASP A 92 -5.81 -17.52 1.74
N ALA A 93 -6.65 -18.54 1.84
CA ALA A 93 -7.40 -19.00 0.67
C ALA A 93 -8.41 -17.98 0.14
N GLU A 94 -8.87 -17.06 1.00
CA GLU A 94 -9.98 -16.14 0.73
C GLU A 94 -9.51 -14.73 0.41
N ASN A 95 -8.41 -14.28 1.05
CA ASN A 95 -7.98 -12.89 1.00
C ASN A 95 -6.46 -12.72 0.86
N VAL A 96 -6.04 -11.62 0.25
CA VAL A 96 -4.74 -10.99 0.49
C VAL A 96 -4.93 -9.90 1.54
N TYR A 97 -4.19 -10.00 2.64
CA TYR A 97 -4.16 -9.01 3.71
C TYR A 97 -3.02 -8.04 3.42
N ILE A 98 -3.34 -6.76 3.37
CA ILE A 98 -2.39 -5.70 3.03
C ILE A 98 -2.36 -4.71 4.18
N GLY A 99 -1.16 -4.47 4.72
CA GLY A 99 -0.90 -3.43 5.69
C GLY A 99 0.02 -2.36 5.10
N VAL A 100 -0.37 -1.09 5.19
CA VAL A 100 0.47 0.03 4.78
C VAL A 100 0.61 1.00 5.94
N VAL A 101 1.85 1.28 6.31
CA VAL A 101 2.18 2.28 7.34
C VAL A 101 2.93 3.41 6.66
N VAL A 102 2.38 4.61 6.73
CA VAL A 102 2.90 5.76 5.99
C VAL A 102 2.93 7.02 6.86
N SER A 103 4.01 7.82 6.73
CA SER A 103 4.11 9.12 7.39
C SER A 103 3.13 10.11 6.76
N THR A 104 2.25 10.68 7.58
CA THR A 104 1.18 11.61 7.16
C THR A 104 0.99 12.69 8.22
N PRO A 105 1.98 13.59 8.45
CA PRO A 105 1.91 14.58 9.53
C PRO A 105 0.68 15.49 9.41
N ASP A 106 0.23 15.75 8.20
CA ASP A 106 -0.89 16.63 7.88
C ASP A 106 -2.06 15.87 7.26
N PHE A 107 -2.35 14.65 7.77
CA PHE A 107 -3.43 13.81 7.24
C PHE A 107 -4.77 14.55 7.20
N VAL A 108 -5.32 14.68 6.00
CA VAL A 108 -6.64 15.27 5.76
C VAL A 108 -7.42 14.44 4.75
N GLN A 109 -8.62 14.01 5.12
CA GLN A 109 -9.59 13.39 4.22
C GLN A 109 -10.96 14.04 4.44
N LYS A 110 -11.42 14.84 3.48
CA LYS A 110 -12.66 15.62 3.57
C LYS A 110 -13.81 15.02 2.75
N ALA A 111 -13.56 14.00 1.93
CA ALA A 111 -14.60 13.40 1.10
C ALA A 111 -15.74 12.85 1.97
N THR A 112 -16.97 13.08 1.49
CA THR A 112 -18.21 12.52 2.06
C THR A 112 -18.73 11.35 1.25
N SER A 113 -18.05 11.02 0.15
CA SER A 113 -18.32 9.91 -0.74
C SER A 113 -17.04 9.14 -1.02
N GLY A 114 -17.10 7.82 -1.06
CA GLY A 114 -15.97 6.99 -1.45
C GLY A 114 -15.41 7.36 -2.83
N ASN A 115 -16.28 7.72 -3.78
CA ASN A 115 -15.86 8.06 -5.14
C ASN A 115 -14.96 9.29 -5.25
N ASP A 116 -15.00 10.20 -4.27
CA ASP A 116 -14.25 11.45 -4.26
C ASP A 116 -13.00 11.41 -3.39
N MET A 117 -12.74 10.28 -2.67
CA MET A 117 -11.64 10.20 -1.69
C MET A 117 -10.26 10.40 -2.30
N TRP A 118 -10.07 10.10 -3.59
CA TRP A 118 -8.80 10.26 -4.31
C TRP A 118 -8.31 11.72 -4.39
N GLN A 119 -9.18 12.69 -4.09
CA GLN A 119 -8.84 14.12 -4.03
C GLN A 119 -8.11 14.49 -2.73
N ASN A 120 -8.04 13.58 -1.77
CA ASN A 120 -7.35 13.75 -0.50
C ASN A 120 -6.55 12.48 -0.13
N TYR A 121 -6.20 12.34 1.14
CA TYR A 121 -5.40 11.20 1.63
C TYR A 121 -6.21 9.89 1.62
N CYS A 122 -5.78 8.93 0.85
CA CYS A 122 -6.38 7.59 0.81
C CYS A 122 -5.35 6.54 0.33
N ILE A 123 -5.75 5.27 0.36
CA ILE A 123 -5.03 4.21 -0.33
C ILE A 123 -5.90 3.68 -1.47
N GLN A 124 -5.25 3.37 -2.60
CA GLN A 124 -5.85 2.63 -3.72
C GLN A 124 -5.13 1.30 -3.84
N LEU A 125 -5.88 0.22 -3.91
CA LEU A 125 -5.37 -1.12 -4.12
C LEU A 125 -5.91 -1.65 -5.44
N CYS A 126 -4.99 -2.06 -6.31
CA CYS A 126 -5.33 -2.63 -7.60
C CYS A 126 -4.93 -4.09 -7.66
N GLY A 127 -5.85 -4.95 -8.10
CA GLY A 127 -5.65 -6.37 -8.28
C GLY A 127 -5.97 -6.82 -9.69
N ALA A 128 -5.22 -7.80 -10.20
CA ALA A 128 -5.45 -8.46 -11.47
C ALA A 128 -4.90 -9.88 -11.46
N ALA A 129 -5.28 -10.71 -12.45
CA ALA A 129 -4.57 -11.95 -12.70
C ALA A 129 -3.10 -11.66 -13.09
N ALA A 130 -2.17 -12.53 -12.68
CA ALA A 130 -0.74 -12.29 -12.92
C ALA A 130 -0.37 -12.29 -14.40
N ASP A 131 -1.15 -12.97 -15.23
CA ASP A 131 -1.00 -13.11 -16.67
C ASP A 131 -2.01 -12.27 -17.46
N GLU A 132 -2.61 -11.27 -16.81
CA GLU A 132 -3.53 -10.33 -17.47
C GLU A 132 -2.86 -9.64 -18.66
N THR A 133 -3.57 -9.60 -19.75
CA THR A 133 -3.12 -9.01 -21.02
C THR A 133 -3.97 -7.83 -21.49
N ASP A 134 -5.13 -7.63 -20.87
CA ASP A 134 -5.99 -6.47 -21.09
C ASP A 134 -5.68 -5.39 -20.04
N PRO A 135 -5.05 -4.26 -20.42
CA PRO A 135 -4.72 -3.19 -19.48
C PRO A 135 -5.90 -2.69 -18.64
N GLY A 136 -7.11 -2.78 -19.20
CA GLY A 136 -8.33 -2.33 -18.53
C GLY A 136 -8.89 -3.31 -17.50
N SER A 137 -8.47 -4.58 -17.56
CA SER A 137 -9.03 -5.66 -16.71
C SER A 137 -8.35 -5.67 -15.34
N ARG A 138 -8.98 -5.02 -14.35
CA ARG A 138 -8.50 -4.95 -12.97
C ARG A 138 -9.63 -4.71 -11.98
N ALA A 139 -9.39 -5.04 -10.72
CA ALA A 139 -10.07 -4.43 -9.60
C ALA A 139 -9.32 -3.17 -9.18
N GLU A 140 -10.01 -2.07 -8.90
CA GLU A 140 -9.43 -0.82 -8.41
C GLU A 140 -10.28 -0.33 -7.24
N LEU A 141 -9.76 -0.50 -6.02
CA LEU A 141 -10.48 -0.31 -4.77
C LEU A 141 -9.84 0.83 -3.97
N GLY A 142 -10.66 1.72 -3.43
CA GLY A 142 -10.23 2.83 -2.60
C GLY A 142 -10.67 2.66 -1.15
N TYR A 143 -9.80 3.07 -0.22
CA TYR A 143 -10.05 2.99 1.22
C TYR A 143 -9.55 4.25 1.91
N ALA A 144 -10.40 4.84 2.72
CA ALA A 144 -10.06 6.03 3.50
C ALA A 144 -10.88 6.11 4.79
N ARG A 145 -10.55 7.09 5.63
CA ARG A 145 -11.35 7.50 6.78
C ARG A 145 -11.49 9.01 6.77
N ASN A 146 -12.72 9.51 6.79
CA ASN A 146 -12.97 10.94 6.89
C ASN A 146 -12.41 11.50 8.21
N SER A 147 -11.62 12.58 8.12
CA SER A 147 -10.90 13.16 9.26
C SER A 147 -11.81 13.83 10.27
N GLU A 148 -12.98 14.31 9.86
CA GLU A 148 -13.91 15.04 10.72
C GLU A 148 -14.95 14.12 11.36
N THR A 149 -15.54 13.22 10.56
CA THR A 149 -16.62 12.34 11.03
C THR A 149 -16.11 11.01 11.57
N GLY A 150 -14.88 10.60 11.18
CA GLY A 150 -14.33 9.29 11.49
C GLY A 150 -14.95 8.15 10.69
N GLU A 151 -15.82 8.45 9.73
CA GLU A 151 -16.47 7.46 8.86
C GLU A 151 -15.47 6.79 7.94
N LEU A 152 -15.55 5.47 7.79
CA LEU A 152 -14.78 4.72 6.81
C LEU A 152 -15.43 4.87 5.42
N LEU A 153 -14.60 5.15 4.43
CA LEU A 153 -15.00 5.37 3.04
C LEU A 153 -14.43 4.25 2.17
N PHE A 154 -15.27 3.71 1.30
CA PHE A 154 -14.90 2.70 0.32
C PHE A 154 -15.34 3.13 -1.08
N ALA A 155 -14.53 2.82 -2.08
CA ALA A 155 -14.89 2.92 -3.50
C ALA A 155 -14.44 1.68 -4.27
N ASN A 156 -15.25 1.28 -5.24
CA ASN A 156 -14.90 0.33 -6.28
C ASN A 156 -14.95 1.07 -7.62
N TRP A 157 -13.80 1.59 -8.08
CA TRP A 157 -13.72 2.41 -9.29
C TRP A 157 -13.61 1.60 -10.58
N SER A 158 -13.10 0.36 -10.47
CA SER A 158 -13.06 -0.57 -11.58
C SER A 158 -13.33 -1.98 -11.04
N SER A 159 -14.50 -2.48 -11.36
CA SER A 159 -14.97 -3.76 -10.83
C SER A 159 -14.34 -4.99 -11.49
N GLY A 160 -13.69 -4.83 -12.66
CA GLY A 160 -12.98 -5.88 -13.37
C GLY A 160 -13.43 -7.33 -13.09
N TYR A 161 -12.99 -7.85 -11.96
CA TYR A 161 -13.37 -9.16 -11.45
C TYR A 161 -14.40 -9.11 -10.29
N LEU A 162 -14.75 -7.90 -9.79
CA LEU A 162 -15.51 -7.69 -8.55
C LEU A 162 -16.85 -6.95 -8.80
N ASP A 163 -17.62 -7.40 -9.80
CA ASP A 163 -18.92 -6.76 -10.07
C ASP A 163 -19.83 -6.78 -8.84
N GLY A 164 -20.32 -5.60 -8.46
CA GLY A 164 -21.19 -5.43 -7.30
C GLY A 164 -20.53 -5.57 -5.93
N TYR A 165 -19.19 -5.73 -5.86
CA TYR A 165 -18.49 -5.81 -4.57
C TYR A 165 -18.52 -4.47 -3.83
N ALA A 166 -18.83 -4.54 -2.54
CA ALA A 166 -18.71 -3.43 -1.59
C ALA A 166 -18.06 -3.96 -0.30
N ALA A 167 -16.96 -3.34 0.12
CA ALA A 167 -16.32 -3.68 1.39
C ALA A 167 -17.18 -3.24 2.58
N ASP A 168 -17.09 -3.99 3.68
CA ASP A 168 -17.76 -3.66 4.93
C ASP A 168 -17.11 -2.44 5.59
N THR A 169 -17.82 -1.31 5.57
CA THR A 169 -17.35 -0.05 6.18
C THR A 169 -17.55 -0.01 7.71
N THR A 170 -17.96 -1.09 8.34
CA THR A 170 -18.03 -1.19 9.80
C THR A 170 -16.71 -1.61 10.46
N GLY A 171 -15.65 -1.83 9.63
CA GLY A 171 -14.32 -2.14 10.11
C GLY A 171 -13.94 -3.62 10.08
N LYS A 172 -14.68 -4.45 9.33
CA LYS A 172 -14.33 -5.87 9.17
C LYS A 172 -13.34 -6.12 8.04
N ASP A 173 -13.54 -5.42 6.91
CA ASP A 173 -12.76 -5.65 5.71
C ASP A 173 -11.57 -4.70 5.61
N PHE A 174 -11.65 -3.54 6.27
CA PHE A 174 -10.54 -2.60 6.32
C PHE A 174 -10.59 -1.68 7.55
N ALA A 175 -9.43 -1.18 7.94
CA ALA A 175 -9.25 -0.18 8.98
C ALA A 175 -8.28 0.92 8.51
N VAL A 176 -8.54 2.16 8.93
CA VAL A 176 -7.66 3.31 8.70
C VAL A 176 -7.51 4.06 10.02
N VAL A 177 -6.29 4.10 10.54
CA VAL A 177 -5.97 4.74 11.81
C VAL A 177 -4.81 5.70 11.65
N THR A 178 -5.05 6.99 11.95
CA THR A 178 -4.01 8.02 11.98
C THR A 178 -3.68 8.37 13.42
N LYS A 179 -2.40 8.27 13.80
CA LYS A 179 -1.89 8.58 15.12
C LYS A 179 -0.48 9.14 15.06
N ASN A 180 -0.24 10.27 15.71
CA ASN A 180 1.09 10.91 15.81
C ASN A 180 1.75 11.16 14.42
N GLY A 181 0.98 11.56 13.41
CA GLY A 181 1.48 11.84 12.09
C GLY A 181 1.83 10.58 11.25
N VAL A 182 1.32 9.43 11.65
CA VAL A 182 1.46 8.18 10.89
C VAL A 182 0.07 7.60 10.67
N THR A 183 -0.21 7.17 9.44
CA THR A 183 -1.45 6.47 9.10
C THR A 183 -1.15 5.00 8.80
N THR A 184 -1.92 4.13 9.43
CA THR A 184 -1.95 2.70 9.12
C THR A 184 -3.24 2.39 8.38
N TYR A 185 -3.11 1.75 7.23
CA TYR A 185 -4.18 1.14 6.48
C TYR A 185 -4.04 -0.38 6.59
N GLU A 186 -5.11 -1.07 6.92
CA GLU A 186 -5.21 -2.51 6.85
C GLU A 186 -6.41 -2.90 6.01
N VAL A 187 -6.23 -3.82 5.08
CA VAL A 187 -7.27 -4.25 4.14
C VAL A 187 -7.22 -5.75 3.93
N ALA A 188 -8.36 -6.40 4.01
CA ALA A 188 -8.58 -7.77 3.53
C ALA A 188 -9.16 -7.69 2.11
N MET A 189 -8.32 -7.88 1.09
CA MET A 189 -8.70 -7.82 -0.31
C MET A 189 -9.08 -9.22 -0.81
N PRO A 190 -10.32 -9.44 -1.31
CA PRO A 190 -10.79 -10.81 -1.62
C PRO A 190 -10.03 -11.43 -2.80
N ALA A 191 -9.90 -12.75 -2.82
CA ALA A 191 -9.26 -13.52 -3.89
C ALA A 191 -9.82 -13.18 -5.29
N ALA A 192 -11.12 -12.90 -5.36
CA ALA A 192 -11.78 -12.50 -6.60
C ALA A 192 -11.22 -11.21 -7.21
N ALA A 193 -10.61 -10.32 -6.43
CA ALA A 193 -9.93 -9.12 -6.95
C ALA A 193 -8.74 -9.44 -7.86
N PHE A 194 -8.26 -10.67 -7.80
CA PHE A 194 -7.14 -11.20 -8.59
C PHE A 194 -7.60 -12.21 -9.65
N GLY A 195 -8.91 -12.25 -9.94
CA GLY A 195 -9.47 -13.20 -10.88
C GLY A 195 -9.45 -14.66 -10.40
N ALA A 196 -9.35 -14.89 -9.09
CA ALA A 196 -9.22 -16.22 -8.49
C ALA A 196 -10.41 -16.56 -7.58
N ASP A 197 -10.87 -17.81 -7.63
CA ASP A 197 -11.86 -18.32 -6.67
C ASP A 197 -11.23 -18.58 -5.30
N SER A 198 -9.93 -18.87 -5.27
CA SER A 198 -9.17 -19.17 -4.05
C SER A 198 -7.67 -18.98 -4.31
N LEU A 199 -6.96 -18.44 -3.33
CA LEU A 199 -5.51 -18.25 -3.37
C LEU A 199 -4.81 -19.51 -2.85
N LYS A 200 -3.69 -19.87 -3.49
CA LYS A 200 -2.93 -21.10 -3.16
C LYS A 200 -1.44 -20.85 -3.28
N GLU A 201 -0.66 -21.54 -2.47
CA GLU A 201 0.79 -21.59 -2.57
C GLU A 201 1.25 -21.93 -4.00
N GLY A 202 2.28 -21.24 -4.47
CA GLY A 202 2.79 -21.31 -5.83
C GLY A 202 1.98 -20.53 -6.87
N GLY A 203 0.78 -20.04 -6.50
CA GLY A 203 -0.03 -19.14 -7.32
C GLY A 203 0.67 -17.80 -7.52
N LYS A 204 0.17 -17.04 -8.51
CA LYS A 204 0.66 -15.68 -8.80
C LYS A 204 -0.50 -14.73 -8.98
N ILE A 205 -0.32 -13.49 -8.55
CA ILE A 205 -1.28 -12.40 -8.71
C ILE A 205 -0.58 -11.14 -9.22
N GLY A 206 -1.33 -10.25 -9.84
CA GLY A 206 -0.93 -8.87 -10.11
C GLY A 206 -1.44 -7.98 -8.98
N LEU A 207 -0.58 -7.19 -8.35
CA LEU A 207 -0.93 -6.29 -7.26
C LEU A 207 -0.24 -4.95 -7.45
N ASP A 208 -0.96 -3.86 -7.23
CA ASP A 208 -0.38 -2.54 -7.08
C ASP A 208 -1.02 -1.78 -5.93
N ILE A 209 -0.22 -0.92 -5.29
CA ILE A 209 -0.58 -0.20 -4.07
C ILE A 209 -0.23 1.26 -4.24
N THR A 210 -1.23 2.13 -4.18
CA THR A 210 -1.06 3.56 -4.33
C THR A 210 -1.44 4.28 -3.04
N MET A 211 -0.52 5.05 -2.49
CA MET A 211 -0.76 5.99 -1.39
C MET A 211 -1.00 7.38 -1.98
N VAL A 212 -2.18 7.93 -1.75
CA VAL A 212 -2.59 9.23 -2.27
C VAL A 212 -2.47 10.28 -1.17
N PHE A 213 -1.84 11.41 -1.51
CA PHE A 213 -1.60 12.58 -0.65
C PHE A 213 -2.09 13.86 -1.32
N SER A 214 -3.08 13.75 -2.19
CA SER A 214 -3.66 14.89 -2.92
C SER A 214 -4.24 15.94 -1.98
N ASP A 215 -4.21 17.18 -2.41
CA ASP A 215 -4.77 18.33 -1.70
C ASP A 215 -5.37 19.34 -2.70
N ASP A 216 -5.79 20.51 -2.21
CA ASP A 216 -6.41 21.56 -3.03
C ASP A 216 -5.47 22.13 -4.12
N ASN A 217 -4.15 21.85 -4.07
CA ASN A 217 -3.18 22.28 -5.09
C ASN A 217 -3.01 21.24 -6.20
N GLY A 218 -3.38 19.98 -5.96
CA GLY A 218 -3.34 18.95 -6.98
C GLY A 218 -3.00 17.55 -6.47
N PRO A 219 -2.75 16.64 -7.40
CA PRO A 219 -2.44 15.25 -7.05
C PRO A 219 -1.01 15.11 -6.53
N ALA A 220 -0.87 14.30 -5.49
CA ALA A 220 0.41 13.82 -4.99
C ALA A 220 0.27 12.35 -4.61
N VAL A 221 1.22 11.51 -5.03
CA VAL A 221 1.09 10.06 -4.97
C VAL A 221 2.44 9.39 -4.77
N ILE A 222 2.43 8.31 -4.00
CA ILE A 222 3.47 7.29 -4.02
C ILE A 222 2.80 5.98 -4.46
N GLU A 223 3.29 5.36 -5.52
CA GLU A 223 2.76 4.10 -6.05
C GLU A 223 3.84 3.03 -5.99
N TRP A 224 3.52 1.89 -5.38
CA TRP A 224 4.43 0.74 -5.38
C TRP A 224 4.23 -0.01 -6.66
N ALA A 225 5.29 -0.19 -7.41
CA ALA A 225 5.25 -0.61 -8.81
C ALA A 225 4.62 0.47 -9.71
N GLN A 226 3.77 0.09 -10.63
CA GLN A 226 3.13 0.99 -11.59
C GLN A 226 1.82 0.38 -12.09
N GLY A 227 0.90 1.24 -12.50
CA GLY A 227 -0.28 0.81 -13.26
C GLY A 227 -1.62 1.13 -12.64
N CYS A 228 -1.68 1.41 -11.34
CA CYS A 228 -2.94 1.71 -10.65
C CYS A 228 -3.37 3.18 -10.84
N TYR A 229 -2.50 4.14 -10.50
CA TYR A 229 -2.92 5.54 -10.48
C TYR A 229 -2.80 6.23 -11.84
N VAL A 230 -1.61 6.29 -12.41
CA VAL A 230 -1.36 7.07 -13.63
C VAL A 230 -1.65 6.27 -14.89
N ALA A 231 -1.09 5.07 -15.02
CA ALA A 231 -1.15 4.31 -16.27
C ALA A 231 -2.50 3.63 -16.49
N LYS A 232 -3.21 3.24 -15.41
CA LYS A 232 -4.45 2.44 -15.47
C LYS A 232 -4.27 1.15 -16.27
N ASP A 233 -3.11 0.49 -16.07
CA ASP A 233 -2.63 -0.64 -16.84
C ASP A 233 -2.27 -1.81 -15.92
N SER A 234 -3.11 -2.84 -15.86
CA SER A 234 -2.91 -4.01 -15.03
C SER A 234 -1.77 -4.92 -15.49
N THR A 235 -1.32 -4.79 -16.73
CA THR A 235 -0.25 -5.64 -17.28
C THR A 235 1.11 -5.35 -16.66
N VAL A 236 1.28 -4.15 -16.08
CA VAL A 236 2.52 -3.69 -15.43
C VAL A 236 2.47 -3.75 -13.89
N PHE A 237 1.39 -4.26 -13.30
CA PHE A 237 1.33 -4.50 -11.86
C PHE A 237 2.46 -5.40 -11.37
N ALA A 238 2.88 -5.22 -10.12
CA ALA A 238 3.85 -6.10 -9.48
C ALA A 238 3.40 -7.56 -9.60
N LYS A 239 4.33 -8.44 -9.98
CA LYS A 239 4.08 -9.88 -10.07
C LYS A 239 4.40 -10.52 -8.73
N VAL A 240 3.35 -10.84 -7.98
CA VAL A 240 3.43 -11.37 -6.62
C VAL A 240 3.25 -12.88 -6.64
N THR A 241 4.22 -13.61 -6.09
CA THR A 241 4.13 -15.05 -5.88
C THR A 241 3.56 -15.34 -4.48
N LEU A 242 2.63 -16.27 -4.41
CA LEU A 242 2.04 -16.76 -3.16
C LEU A 242 2.94 -17.86 -2.59
N GLY A 243 3.66 -17.57 -1.52
CA GLY A 243 4.67 -18.42 -0.92
C GLY A 243 4.13 -19.27 0.25
N GLU A 244 5.04 -19.98 0.90
CA GLU A 244 4.78 -20.82 2.07
C GLU A 244 4.23 -19.99 3.25
N PRO A 245 3.58 -20.64 4.23
CA PRO A 245 3.16 -20.00 5.48
C PRO A 245 4.32 -19.35 6.24
N MET A 246 4.03 -18.23 6.89
CA MET A 246 4.99 -17.61 7.81
C MET A 246 5.38 -18.60 8.90
N LYS A 247 6.70 -18.77 9.10
CA LYS A 247 7.20 -19.56 10.23
C LYS A 247 7.12 -18.72 11.49
N ALA A 248 6.57 -19.30 12.55
CA ALA A 248 6.68 -18.68 13.86
C ALA A 248 8.17 -18.36 14.17
N PRO A 249 8.47 -17.20 14.78
CA PRO A 249 9.81 -16.94 15.28
C PRO A 249 10.27 -18.16 16.09
N ALA A 250 11.44 -18.69 15.79
CA ALA A 250 12.00 -19.79 16.58
C ALA A 250 11.96 -19.38 18.05
N ALA A 251 11.26 -20.15 18.88
CA ALA A 251 11.29 -19.93 20.32
C ALA A 251 12.75 -19.89 20.74
N VAL A 252 13.19 -18.76 21.32
CA VAL A 252 14.50 -18.69 21.95
C VAL A 252 14.44 -19.75 23.05
N SER A 253 15.06 -20.88 22.81
CA SER A 253 15.22 -21.88 23.86
C SER A 253 16.14 -21.24 24.91
N ASP A 254 15.56 -20.79 26.01
CA ASP A 254 16.31 -20.55 27.25
C ASP A 254 16.82 -21.90 27.78
N ASP A 255 17.77 -22.46 27.07
CA ASP A 255 18.57 -23.57 27.56
C ASP A 255 19.66 -22.94 28.45
N ALA A 256 19.22 -22.41 29.58
CA ALA A 256 20.10 -22.12 30.71
C ALA A 256 20.53 -23.45 31.31
N SER A 257 21.51 -24.09 30.72
CA SER A 257 22.32 -25.10 31.44
C SER A 257 23.00 -24.38 32.58
N ASP A 258 22.51 -24.66 33.78
CA ASP A 258 23.11 -24.36 35.07
C ASP A 258 24.52 -24.99 35.11
N ASP A 259 25.54 -24.21 34.80
CA ASP A 259 26.92 -24.57 35.08
C ASP A 259 27.57 -23.45 35.91
N THR A 260 27.55 -23.70 37.23
CA THR A 260 28.20 -22.90 38.24
C THR A 260 29.71 -22.85 38.03
N SER A 261 30.21 -21.74 37.52
CA SER A 261 31.60 -21.35 37.65
C SER A 261 31.72 -19.83 37.76
N ALA A 262 32.10 -19.39 38.93
CA ALA A 262 32.38 -17.99 39.26
C ALA A 262 33.57 -17.47 38.46
N ALA A 263 33.40 -16.34 37.75
CA ALA A 263 34.42 -15.27 37.65
C ALA A 263 33.95 -14.08 36.84
N THR A 264 34.08 -12.91 37.45
CA THR A 264 34.28 -11.56 36.89
C THR A 264 33.14 -10.88 36.15
N ALA A 265 32.62 -9.88 36.88
CA ALA A 265 31.91 -8.73 36.33
C ALA A 265 32.73 -8.04 35.24
N ASP A 266 32.10 -7.77 34.06
CA ASP A 266 32.07 -6.44 33.43
C ASP A 266 31.35 -6.53 32.08
N THR A 267 30.56 -5.47 31.81
CA THR A 267 30.09 -5.08 30.47
C THR A 267 28.94 -5.86 29.84
N PHE A 268 27.68 -5.50 30.16
CA PHE A 268 26.61 -5.42 29.18
C PHE A 268 25.58 -4.35 29.60
N SER A 269 25.86 -3.12 29.18
CA SER A 269 24.92 -2.00 29.28
C SER A 269 25.12 -1.09 28.06
N VAL A 270 24.69 -1.53 26.89
CA VAL A 270 24.48 -0.64 25.71
C VAL A 270 23.52 -1.35 24.75
N CYS A 271 22.24 -1.08 24.83
CA CYS A 271 21.29 -1.15 23.71
C CYS A 271 19.89 -0.70 24.15
N LEU A 272 19.80 0.47 24.81
CA LEU A 272 18.50 1.15 25.04
C LEU A 272 18.70 2.66 25.18
N ALA A 273 19.28 3.30 24.16
CA ALA A 273 19.37 4.77 24.10
C ALA A 273 19.58 5.27 22.69
N ALA A 274 18.59 5.10 21.81
CA ALA A 274 18.55 5.77 20.50
C ALA A 274 17.12 6.12 20.06
N LEU A 275 16.30 6.65 20.98
CA LEU A 275 14.97 7.17 20.63
C LEU A 275 14.56 8.39 21.45
N ALA A 276 15.51 9.25 21.80
CA ALA A 276 15.19 10.46 22.55
C ALA A 276 16.14 11.62 22.23
N MET A 277 16.42 11.93 20.96
CA MET A 277 17.08 13.19 20.57
C MET A 277 16.70 13.66 19.16
N SER A 278 15.45 14.05 18.96
CA SER A 278 15.06 14.92 17.84
C SER A 278 13.91 15.90 18.17
N ALA A 279 13.67 16.19 19.44
CA ALA A 279 12.66 17.17 19.85
C ALA A 279 13.21 18.51 20.33
N ALA A 280 14.48 18.83 20.11
CA ALA A 280 15.11 20.04 20.64
C ALA A 280 15.64 21.06 19.60
N ALA A 281 15.37 20.89 18.31
CA ALA A 281 15.90 21.79 17.26
C ALA A 281 14.85 22.73 16.63
N LEU A 282 13.60 22.75 17.07
CA LEU A 282 12.55 23.59 16.44
C LEU A 282 12.09 24.80 17.31
N ALA A 283 12.78 25.11 18.40
CA ALA A 283 12.38 26.20 19.30
C ALA A 283 13.22 27.50 19.21
N LEU A 284 14.08 27.67 18.20
CA LEU A 284 14.99 28.83 18.14
C LEU A 284 14.95 29.62 16.81
N ARG A 285 13.80 29.65 16.13
CA ARG A 285 13.65 30.53 14.93
C ARG A 285 12.36 31.34 14.96
N LYS A 286 12.13 32.06 16.07
CA LYS A 286 11.16 33.16 16.11
C LYS A 286 11.66 34.23 17.06
N LYS A 287 12.67 35.00 16.63
CA LYS A 287 12.97 36.38 17.03
C LYS A 287 14.10 36.90 16.17
N HIS A 288 13.77 37.48 15.04
CA HIS A 288 14.30 38.72 14.50
C HIS A 288 13.50 39.07 13.27
#